data_408f14c103215e54832a036c8f65e9b3
#
_entry.id   408f14c103215e54832a036c8f65e9b3
#
_cell.length_a   1.000
_cell.length_b   1.000
_cell.length_c   1.000
_cell.angle_alpha   90.00
_cell.angle_beta   90.00
_cell.angle_gamma   90.00
#
_symmetry.space_group_name_H-M   'P 1'
#
loop_
_entity.id
_entity.type
_entity.pdbx_description
1 polymer ?
#
loop_
_entity_poly.entity_id
_entity_poly.type
_entity_poly.pdbx_seq_one_letter_code
_entity_poly.pdbx_strand_id
1 'polypeptide(L)'
;MMIKNPILPGFNPDPCICRKGDDYYMAVSTFEWFPGIPIYHSRDLKNWELYTHVLTDDEEVDLKKLPSAKGIWAPCLTYCEAEDMFYVVYGVMNSMNARYFDVDNFLICSRDIKGPWSKPVYLHSSGFDASLFHDTNGKKYIVSLEWETREGYEKPGAICMVEYSPENQEIVGYPKRIWRGGTDRGCIEAPHLTKRGEYYYIMCAEGGTGYNHCVTMGRSKNVWGPYEKDPKNPIVTSVPGESYERQDPDHLKPKYYNPDSVLQKSGHGSYVELPTGEVYLVHLCARPFVPELRCTLGRETAIQKMMWTEDNWLRMADGSNLAKLEVPESSLPEYPVEKTPDFDDFDGDELGNFYYSPRIMPQRFADVKARKGYVRIRGQESRTSLNKVSILARKLTSVYARITTKMEFVPEVHQHSAGLILY
;
A
#
# COMPACT_ATOMS: atom_id res chain seq x y z
N MET A 1 -17.48 -11.33 17.67
CA MET A 1 -16.15 -11.94 17.42
C MET A 1 -15.15 -10.84 17.14
N MET A 2 -13.85 -11.14 16.93
CA MET A 2 -12.80 -10.13 16.76
C MET A 2 -11.99 -10.41 15.50
N ILE A 3 -11.65 -9.35 14.75
CA ILE A 3 -10.67 -9.40 13.68
C ILE A 3 -9.29 -9.29 14.33
N LYS A 4 -8.36 -10.16 13.97
CA LYS A 4 -6.99 -10.15 14.47
C LYS A 4 -6.04 -9.54 13.45
N ASN A 5 -5.32 -8.50 13.85
CA ASN A 5 -4.33 -7.82 13.03
C ASN A 5 -2.95 -8.50 13.08
N PRO A 6 -2.12 -8.41 12.01
CA PRO A 6 -2.46 -7.77 10.74
C PRO A 6 -3.44 -8.63 9.92
N ILE A 7 -4.34 -7.99 9.16
CA ILE A 7 -5.26 -8.69 8.25
C ILE A 7 -4.55 -9.19 6.99
N LEU A 8 -3.49 -8.51 6.55
CA LEU A 8 -2.58 -9.00 5.51
C LEU A 8 -1.16 -9.08 6.09
N PRO A 9 -0.75 -10.26 6.59
CA PRO A 9 0.61 -10.46 7.09
C PRO A 9 1.62 -10.53 5.95
N GLY A 10 2.88 -10.20 6.26
CA GLY A 10 3.97 -10.14 5.29
C GLY A 10 3.98 -8.83 4.51
N PHE A 11 4.74 -8.80 3.41
CA PHE A 11 4.95 -7.58 2.63
C PHE A 11 3.70 -7.12 1.88
N ASN A 12 2.88 -6.31 2.55
CA ASN A 12 1.64 -5.70 2.06
C ASN A 12 1.55 -4.25 2.54
N PRO A 13 2.43 -3.36 2.03
CA PRO A 13 2.49 -1.96 2.47
C PRO A 13 1.47 -1.07 1.77
N ASP A 14 1.22 0.09 2.39
CA ASP A 14 0.53 1.22 1.77
C ASP A 14 -0.89 0.85 1.27
N PRO A 15 -1.77 0.34 2.15
CA PRO A 15 -3.07 -0.17 1.73
C PRO A 15 -4.03 0.94 1.33
N CYS A 16 -4.74 0.73 0.22
CA CYS A 16 -5.88 1.54 -0.19
C CYS A 16 -7.10 0.65 -0.40
N ILE A 17 -8.19 0.93 0.31
CA ILE A 17 -9.43 0.15 0.28
C ILE A 17 -10.54 0.90 -0.45
N CYS A 18 -11.32 0.20 -1.28
CA CYS A 18 -12.56 0.69 -1.83
C CYS A 18 -13.67 -0.36 -1.78
N ARG A 19 -14.91 0.08 -2.02
CA ARG A 19 -16.09 -0.76 -2.03
C ARG A 19 -16.85 -0.64 -3.36
N LYS A 20 -17.33 -1.78 -3.87
CA LYS A 20 -18.33 -1.85 -4.94
C LYS A 20 -19.44 -2.81 -4.50
N GLY A 21 -20.64 -2.28 -4.20
CA GLY A 21 -21.73 -3.10 -3.67
C GLY A 21 -21.37 -3.76 -2.34
N ASP A 22 -21.39 -5.09 -2.30
CA ASP A 22 -21.04 -5.91 -1.12
C ASP A 22 -19.57 -6.34 -1.11
N ASP A 23 -18.80 -5.99 -2.14
CA ASP A 23 -17.42 -6.40 -2.31
C ASP A 23 -16.46 -5.27 -1.86
N TYR A 24 -15.45 -5.65 -1.10
CA TYR A 24 -14.37 -4.78 -0.64
C TYR A 24 -13.07 -5.20 -1.32
N TYR A 25 -12.38 -4.24 -1.89
CA TYR A 25 -11.12 -4.46 -2.59
C TYR A 25 -10.02 -3.61 -1.96
N MET A 26 -8.83 -4.19 -1.85
CA MET A 26 -7.68 -3.50 -1.29
C MET A 26 -6.46 -3.69 -2.18
N ALA A 27 -5.85 -2.58 -2.59
CA ALA A 27 -4.59 -2.54 -3.31
C ALA A 27 -3.43 -2.24 -2.35
N VAL A 28 -2.25 -2.79 -2.62
CA VAL A 28 -1.01 -2.52 -1.87
C VAL A 28 0.19 -2.36 -2.80
N SER A 29 1.25 -1.71 -2.31
CA SER A 29 2.50 -1.53 -3.06
C SER A 29 3.24 -2.84 -3.32
N THR A 30 4.01 -2.88 -4.40
CA THR A 30 4.86 -4.03 -4.72
C THR A 30 6.31 -3.67 -4.96
N PHE A 31 6.65 -2.39 -5.04
CA PHE A 31 7.99 -1.91 -5.34
C PHE A 31 8.52 -2.52 -6.66
N GLU A 32 9.66 -3.18 -6.64
CA GLU A 32 10.25 -3.82 -7.84
C GLU A 32 9.63 -5.16 -8.22
N TRP A 33 8.59 -5.64 -7.54
CA TRP A 33 8.05 -6.98 -7.74
C TRP A 33 6.89 -7.03 -8.74
N PHE A 34 6.93 -8.04 -9.62
CA PHE A 34 5.84 -8.44 -10.51
C PHE A 34 5.27 -9.81 -10.12
N PRO A 35 3.95 -10.03 -10.33
CA PRO A 35 2.95 -9.08 -10.79
C PRO A 35 2.79 -7.89 -9.85
N GLY A 36 2.53 -6.69 -10.40
CA GLY A 36 2.40 -5.47 -9.61
C GLY A 36 0.97 -5.20 -9.14
N ILE A 37 0.84 -4.52 -8.01
CA ILE A 37 -0.41 -4.09 -7.40
C ILE A 37 -1.38 -5.26 -7.22
N PRO A 38 -1.15 -6.14 -6.24
CA PRO A 38 -2.11 -7.18 -5.88
C PRO A 38 -3.40 -6.53 -5.35
N ILE A 39 -4.52 -7.08 -5.77
CA ILE A 39 -5.84 -6.77 -5.27
C ILE A 39 -6.27 -7.89 -4.35
N TYR A 40 -6.52 -7.56 -3.12
CA TYR A 40 -7.17 -8.43 -2.15
C TYR A 40 -8.66 -8.16 -2.14
N HIS A 41 -9.46 -9.20 -1.96
CA HIS A 41 -10.92 -9.15 -1.93
C HIS A 41 -11.45 -9.69 -0.61
N SER A 42 -12.53 -9.09 -0.13
CA SER A 42 -13.29 -9.53 1.03
C SER A 42 -14.76 -9.11 0.92
N ARG A 43 -15.65 -9.81 1.64
CA ARG A 43 -17.04 -9.39 1.85
C ARG A 43 -17.39 -9.19 3.32
N ASP A 44 -16.44 -9.43 4.22
CA ASP A 44 -16.65 -9.32 5.67
C ASP A 44 -15.60 -8.48 6.39
N LEU A 45 -14.55 -8.00 5.66
CA LEU A 45 -13.39 -7.24 6.15
C LEU A 45 -12.46 -8.04 7.09
N LYS A 46 -12.78 -9.28 7.39
CA LYS A 46 -12.00 -10.19 8.23
C LYS A 46 -11.21 -11.19 7.40
N ASN A 47 -11.87 -11.79 6.43
CA ASN A 47 -11.31 -12.81 5.54
C ASN A 47 -10.95 -12.17 4.21
N TRP A 48 -9.67 -12.24 3.84
CA TRP A 48 -9.12 -11.63 2.63
C TRP A 48 -8.43 -12.68 1.78
N GLU A 49 -8.71 -12.68 0.48
CA GLU A 49 -8.04 -13.51 -0.52
C GLU A 49 -7.24 -12.64 -1.50
N LEU A 50 -6.14 -13.17 -2.01
CA LEU A 50 -5.45 -12.58 -3.15
C LEU A 50 -6.26 -12.86 -4.41
N TYR A 51 -6.94 -11.83 -4.91
CA TYR A 51 -7.95 -11.99 -5.95
C TYR A 51 -7.38 -11.84 -7.38
N THR A 52 -6.56 -10.83 -7.60
CA THR A 52 -5.92 -10.54 -8.90
C THR A 52 -4.74 -9.58 -8.71
N HIS A 53 -4.09 -9.24 -9.83
CA HIS A 53 -3.09 -8.18 -9.91
C HIS A 53 -3.48 -7.21 -11.02
N VAL A 54 -3.13 -5.94 -10.81
CA VAL A 54 -3.43 -4.87 -11.77
C VAL A 54 -2.38 -4.80 -12.88
N LEU A 55 -1.09 -4.87 -12.52
CA LEU A 55 0.02 -4.79 -13.45
C LEU A 55 0.60 -6.18 -13.71
N THR A 56 0.28 -6.72 -14.87
CA THR A 56 0.67 -8.07 -15.30
C THR A 56 1.50 -8.10 -16.58
N ASP A 57 1.90 -6.94 -17.08
CA ASP A 57 2.78 -6.79 -18.24
C ASP A 57 4.02 -5.98 -17.88
N ASP A 58 5.17 -6.65 -17.85
CA ASP A 58 6.48 -6.06 -17.54
C ASP A 58 7.12 -5.34 -18.74
N GLU A 59 6.45 -5.31 -19.89
CA GLU A 59 6.84 -4.49 -21.04
C GLU A 59 6.09 -3.15 -21.02
N GLU A 60 4.88 -3.12 -20.47
CA GLU A 60 4.09 -1.89 -20.33
C GLU A 60 4.58 -1.02 -19.16
N VAL A 61 5.04 -1.66 -18.08
CA VAL A 61 5.64 -0.97 -16.91
C VAL A 61 7.03 -1.51 -16.67
N ASP A 62 8.04 -0.87 -17.25
CA ASP A 62 9.44 -1.34 -17.18
C ASP A 62 10.08 -0.97 -15.82
N LEU A 63 10.28 -1.96 -14.97
CA LEU A 63 10.98 -1.82 -13.68
C LEU A 63 12.46 -2.23 -13.75
N LYS A 64 12.98 -2.60 -14.93
CA LYS A 64 14.40 -2.95 -15.09
C LYS A 64 15.30 -1.77 -14.74
N LYS A 65 16.46 -2.05 -14.20
CA LYS A 65 17.46 -1.09 -13.69
C LYS A 65 17.05 -0.37 -12.39
N LEU A 66 15.82 -0.50 -11.92
CA LEU A 66 15.42 0.11 -10.65
C LEU A 66 16.04 -0.65 -9.47
N PRO A 67 16.67 0.04 -8.52
CA PRO A 67 17.16 -0.57 -7.28
C PRO A 67 16.04 -1.21 -6.46
N SER A 68 16.40 -2.05 -5.51
CA SER A 68 15.45 -2.60 -4.53
C SER A 68 14.73 -1.49 -3.76
N ALA A 69 13.47 -1.73 -3.41
CA ALA A 69 12.55 -0.79 -2.79
C ALA A 69 12.23 0.46 -3.65
N LYS A 70 12.47 0.41 -4.95
CA LYS A 70 11.95 1.34 -5.96
C LYS A 70 10.86 0.64 -6.78
N GLY A 71 10.30 1.33 -7.77
CA GLY A 71 9.22 0.78 -8.61
C GLY A 71 7.85 1.22 -8.11
N ILE A 72 6.91 0.30 -7.96
CA ILE A 72 5.48 0.58 -7.73
C ILE A 72 5.20 0.96 -6.28
N TRP A 73 4.91 2.24 -6.05
CA TRP A 73 4.60 2.81 -4.74
C TRP A 73 3.15 3.22 -4.63
N ALA A 74 2.59 3.03 -3.44
CA ALA A 74 1.33 3.58 -2.92
C ALA A 74 0.18 3.64 -3.95
N PRO A 75 -0.32 2.50 -4.44
CA PRO A 75 -1.46 2.50 -5.36
C PRO A 75 -2.72 2.98 -4.63
N CYS A 76 -3.42 3.93 -5.24
CA CYS A 76 -4.74 4.36 -4.82
C CYS A 76 -5.80 3.70 -5.70
N LEU A 77 -6.57 2.78 -5.15
CA LEU A 77 -7.70 2.12 -5.79
C LEU A 77 -8.99 2.85 -5.43
N THR A 78 -9.74 3.30 -6.43
CA THR A 78 -11.06 3.90 -6.25
C THR A 78 -12.09 3.27 -7.18
N TYR A 79 -13.36 3.34 -6.81
CA TYR A 79 -14.49 2.99 -7.65
C TYR A 79 -15.40 4.20 -7.83
N CYS A 80 -15.66 4.55 -9.09
CA CYS A 80 -16.60 5.60 -9.45
C CYS A 80 -17.96 4.98 -9.79
N GLU A 81 -18.91 5.07 -8.87
CA GLU A 81 -20.24 4.47 -9.03
C GLU A 81 -20.99 5.05 -10.24
N ALA A 82 -20.88 6.36 -10.49
CA ALA A 82 -21.53 7.03 -11.60
C ALA A 82 -21.06 6.54 -12.98
N GLU A 83 -19.86 5.98 -13.08
CA GLU A 83 -19.26 5.51 -14.33
C GLU A 83 -19.17 3.98 -14.39
N ASP A 84 -19.49 3.28 -13.29
CA ASP A 84 -19.25 1.85 -13.09
C ASP A 84 -17.80 1.49 -13.45
N MET A 85 -16.83 2.21 -12.87
CA MET A 85 -15.43 2.14 -13.27
C MET A 85 -14.51 2.14 -12.07
N PHE A 86 -13.58 1.19 -12.06
CA PHE A 86 -12.42 1.20 -11.15
C PHE A 86 -11.31 2.06 -11.74
N TYR A 87 -10.62 2.77 -10.87
CA TYR A 87 -9.43 3.55 -11.19
C TYR A 87 -8.30 3.17 -10.23
N VAL A 88 -7.10 3.06 -10.77
CA VAL A 88 -5.88 2.93 -9.97
C VAL A 88 -4.92 4.03 -10.37
N VAL A 89 -4.51 4.82 -9.38
CA VAL A 89 -3.37 5.75 -9.51
C VAL A 89 -2.20 5.13 -8.77
N TYR A 90 -1.01 5.15 -9.37
CA TYR A 90 0.20 4.60 -8.76
C TYR A 90 1.45 5.38 -9.18
N GLY A 91 2.45 5.40 -8.31
CA GLY A 91 3.76 5.97 -8.61
C GLY A 91 4.76 4.89 -9.05
N VAL A 92 5.61 5.22 -10.02
CA VAL A 92 6.84 4.48 -10.32
C VAL A 92 8.01 5.28 -9.78
N MET A 93 8.53 4.87 -8.64
CA MET A 93 9.70 5.48 -8.03
C MET A 93 10.96 5.00 -8.76
N ASN A 94 11.59 5.89 -9.52
CA ASN A 94 12.79 5.61 -10.30
C ASN A 94 14.04 5.68 -9.41
N SER A 95 14.16 6.76 -8.64
CA SER A 95 15.27 6.93 -7.70
C SER A 95 14.88 7.77 -6.49
N MET A 96 15.61 7.58 -5.41
CA MET A 96 15.51 8.37 -4.20
C MET A 96 16.92 8.66 -3.72
N ASN A 97 17.39 9.89 -3.93
CA ASN A 97 18.73 10.30 -3.56
C ASN A 97 18.67 11.55 -2.68
N ALA A 98 19.00 11.38 -1.41
CA ALA A 98 18.94 12.43 -0.41
C ALA A 98 17.53 13.07 -0.33
N ARG A 99 17.37 14.29 -0.81
CA ARG A 99 16.12 15.05 -0.80
C ARG A 99 15.31 14.91 -2.09
N TYR A 100 15.85 14.23 -3.11
CA TYR A 100 15.21 14.13 -4.42
C TYR A 100 14.52 12.79 -4.59
N PHE A 101 13.26 12.87 -4.99
CA PHE A 101 12.41 11.73 -5.33
C PHE A 101 12.09 11.85 -6.82
N ASP A 102 12.63 10.94 -7.61
CA ASP A 102 12.34 10.83 -9.03
C ASP A 102 11.23 9.80 -9.22
N VAL A 103 10.03 10.30 -9.40
CA VAL A 103 8.81 9.49 -9.46
C VAL A 103 7.91 9.95 -10.59
N ASP A 104 7.34 9.00 -11.32
CA ASP A 104 6.31 9.23 -12.31
C ASP A 104 4.98 8.64 -11.82
N ASN A 105 3.92 9.43 -11.86
CA ASN A 105 2.59 8.99 -11.45
C ASN A 105 1.73 8.68 -12.67
N PHE A 106 1.02 7.57 -12.60
CA PHE A 106 0.17 7.05 -13.67
C PHE A 106 -1.24 6.75 -13.18
N LEU A 107 -2.19 6.76 -14.11
CA LEU A 107 -3.56 6.36 -13.91
C LEU A 107 -3.95 5.29 -14.92
N ILE A 108 -4.65 4.25 -14.46
CA ILE A 108 -5.30 3.23 -15.29
C ILE A 108 -6.72 3.01 -14.79
N CYS A 109 -7.61 2.51 -15.65
CA CYS A 109 -8.99 2.23 -15.30
C CYS A 109 -9.50 0.93 -15.93
N SER A 110 -10.53 0.34 -15.32
CA SER A 110 -11.23 -0.84 -15.83
C SER A 110 -12.65 -0.93 -15.25
N ARG A 111 -13.58 -1.50 -16.02
CA ARG A 111 -14.93 -1.84 -15.53
C ARG A 111 -14.94 -3.08 -14.64
N ASP A 112 -14.02 -4.00 -14.89
CA ASP A 112 -13.84 -5.21 -14.07
C ASP A 112 -12.55 -5.09 -13.27
N ILE A 113 -12.60 -5.41 -11.98
CA ILE A 113 -11.42 -5.40 -11.10
C ILE A 113 -10.33 -6.37 -11.55
N LYS A 114 -10.69 -7.40 -12.31
CA LYS A 114 -9.74 -8.34 -12.93
C LYS A 114 -9.16 -7.84 -14.25
N GLY A 115 -9.62 -6.69 -14.73
CA GLY A 115 -9.24 -6.12 -16.02
C GLY A 115 -10.14 -6.59 -17.20
N PRO A 116 -9.73 -6.34 -18.45
CA PRO A 116 -8.45 -5.71 -18.78
C PRO A 116 -8.38 -4.25 -18.30
N TRP A 117 -7.25 -3.85 -17.81
CA TRP A 117 -6.94 -2.47 -17.44
C TRP A 117 -6.53 -1.67 -18.67
N SER A 118 -6.82 -0.37 -18.65
CA SER A 118 -6.37 0.55 -19.70
C SER A 118 -4.85 0.67 -19.72
N LYS A 119 -4.30 1.19 -20.80
CA LYS A 119 -2.90 1.61 -20.80
C LYS A 119 -2.66 2.71 -19.77
N PRO A 120 -1.45 2.78 -19.19
CA PRO A 120 -1.09 3.82 -18.25
C PRO A 120 -1.15 5.22 -18.87
N VAL A 121 -1.88 6.12 -18.23
CA VAL A 121 -1.92 7.54 -18.53
C VAL A 121 -0.97 8.24 -17.57
N TYR A 122 0.07 8.88 -18.10
CA TYR A 122 0.99 9.69 -17.31
C TYR A 122 0.26 10.92 -16.74
N LEU A 123 0.48 11.20 -15.46
CA LEU A 123 -0.11 12.36 -14.77
C LEU A 123 0.90 13.47 -14.54
N HIS A 124 1.88 13.22 -13.67
CA HIS A 124 2.92 14.17 -13.29
C HIS A 124 4.08 13.50 -12.54
N SER A 125 5.20 14.22 -12.42
CA SER A 125 6.39 13.80 -11.64
C SER A 125 6.72 14.77 -10.50
N SER A 126 5.75 15.53 -10.00
CA SER A 126 5.99 16.58 -9.00
C SER A 126 5.94 16.10 -7.54
N GLY A 127 5.66 14.82 -7.31
CA GLY A 127 5.59 14.21 -5.99
C GLY A 127 5.07 12.79 -6.07
N PHE A 128 4.89 12.12 -4.93
CA PHE A 128 4.49 10.72 -4.84
C PHE A 128 3.19 10.54 -4.03
N ASP A 129 2.78 9.28 -3.83
CA ASP A 129 1.53 8.89 -3.15
C ASP A 129 0.30 9.59 -3.75
N ALA A 130 0.22 9.60 -5.08
CA ALA A 130 -0.90 10.22 -5.76
C ALA A 130 -2.19 9.40 -5.58
N SER A 131 -3.30 10.09 -5.33
CA SER A 131 -4.64 9.51 -5.22
C SER A 131 -5.63 10.22 -6.14
N LEU A 132 -6.75 9.56 -6.44
CA LEU A 132 -7.84 10.10 -7.25
C LEU A 132 -9.07 10.32 -6.39
N PHE A 133 -9.61 11.52 -6.44
CA PHE A 133 -10.88 11.88 -5.83
C PHE A 133 -11.95 12.14 -6.91
N HIS A 134 -13.12 11.51 -6.75
CA HIS A 134 -14.31 11.71 -7.57
C HIS A 134 -15.28 12.63 -6.81
N ASP A 135 -15.43 13.86 -7.26
CA ASP A 135 -16.37 14.79 -6.62
C ASP A 135 -17.80 14.57 -7.12
N THR A 136 -18.77 14.88 -6.28
CA THR A 136 -20.21 14.77 -6.58
C THR A 136 -20.69 15.69 -7.70
N ASN A 137 -19.88 16.67 -8.10
CA ASN A 137 -20.15 17.55 -9.25
C ASN A 137 -19.65 16.97 -10.59
N GLY A 138 -19.12 15.73 -10.58
CA GLY A 138 -18.57 15.03 -11.75
C GLY A 138 -17.10 15.35 -12.04
N LYS A 139 -16.48 16.27 -11.33
CA LYS A 139 -15.05 16.55 -11.46
C LYS A 139 -14.20 15.49 -10.77
N LYS A 140 -12.99 15.31 -11.28
CA LYS A 140 -11.98 14.45 -10.70
C LYS A 140 -10.73 15.25 -10.34
N TYR A 141 -10.10 14.89 -9.25
CA TYR A 141 -8.90 15.56 -8.77
C TYR A 141 -7.81 14.55 -8.43
N ILE A 142 -6.59 14.83 -8.90
CA ILE A 142 -5.39 14.14 -8.45
C ILE A 142 -4.86 14.89 -7.23
N VAL A 143 -4.64 14.16 -6.15
CA VAL A 143 -4.11 14.69 -4.89
C VAL A 143 -2.81 13.96 -4.61
N SER A 144 -1.72 14.68 -4.38
CA SER A 144 -0.39 14.08 -4.16
C SER A 144 0.44 14.88 -3.19
N LEU A 145 1.48 14.27 -2.65
CA LEU A 145 2.51 14.97 -1.90
C LEU A 145 3.40 15.77 -2.86
N GLU A 146 3.71 17.02 -2.51
CA GLU A 146 4.84 17.78 -3.03
C GLU A 146 5.97 17.73 -1.99
N TRP A 147 7.14 17.23 -2.38
CA TRP A 147 8.30 17.20 -1.50
C TRP A 147 9.14 18.46 -1.65
N GLU A 148 9.28 19.22 -0.56
CA GLU A 148 10.10 20.44 -0.59
C GLU A 148 11.58 20.10 -0.47
N THR A 149 12.36 20.43 -1.50
CA THR A 149 13.79 20.11 -1.60
C THR A 149 14.71 21.27 -1.26
N ARG A 150 14.16 22.49 -1.16
CA ARG A 150 14.96 23.69 -0.90
C ARG A 150 15.45 23.74 0.54
N GLU A 151 16.63 24.27 0.76
CA GLU A 151 17.15 24.52 2.10
C GLU A 151 16.34 25.58 2.87
N GLY A 152 16.30 25.45 4.20
CA GLY A 152 15.59 26.38 5.08
C GLY A 152 14.11 26.08 5.29
N TYR A 153 13.55 25.06 4.64
CA TYR A 153 12.19 24.58 4.91
C TYR A 153 12.24 23.47 5.96
N GLU A 154 11.72 23.75 7.15
CA GLU A 154 11.74 22.84 8.29
C GLU A 154 10.82 21.63 8.10
N LYS A 155 9.69 21.82 7.40
CA LYS A 155 8.70 20.77 7.14
C LYS A 155 8.66 20.46 5.65
N PRO A 156 9.41 19.47 5.19
CA PRO A 156 9.31 19.03 3.80
C PRO A 156 7.92 18.44 3.56
N GLY A 157 7.34 18.78 2.43
CA GLY A 157 6.06 18.27 2.01
C GLY A 157 4.89 19.23 2.23
N ALA A 158 4.01 19.16 1.27
CA ALA A 158 2.68 19.73 1.30
C ALA A 158 1.78 18.86 0.44
N ILE A 159 0.51 18.79 0.76
CA ILE A 159 -0.45 18.14 -0.13
C ILE A 159 -0.88 19.13 -1.20
N CYS A 160 -0.75 18.70 -2.43
CA CYS A 160 -1.16 19.41 -3.63
C CYS A 160 -2.32 18.73 -4.30
N MET A 161 -3.15 19.49 -4.99
CA MET A 161 -4.27 18.98 -5.78
C MET A 161 -4.33 19.67 -7.13
N VAL A 162 -4.71 18.91 -8.16
CA VAL A 162 -4.94 19.38 -9.52
C VAL A 162 -6.17 18.68 -10.09
N GLU A 163 -6.93 19.36 -10.95
CA GLU A 163 -8.06 18.76 -11.66
C GLU A 163 -7.55 17.77 -12.73
N TYR A 164 -8.26 16.67 -12.91
CA TYR A 164 -8.01 15.68 -13.95
C TYR A 164 -9.21 15.62 -14.92
N SER A 165 -8.93 15.66 -16.23
CA SER A 165 -9.91 15.48 -17.29
C SER A 165 -9.88 14.03 -17.79
N PRO A 166 -10.92 13.21 -17.51
CA PRO A 166 -11.00 11.86 -18.07
C PRO A 166 -11.15 11.85 -19.60
N GLU A 167 -11.81 12.87 -20.14
CA GLU A 167 -12.04 13.01 -21.58
C GLU A 167 -10.71 13.19 -22.35
N ASN A 168 -9.85 14.07 -21.85
CA ASN A 168 -8.55 14.37 -22.45
C ASN A 168 -7.42 13.48 -21.92
N GLN A 169 -7.67 12.70 -20.86
CA GLN A 169 -6.69 11.86 -20.16
C GLN A 169 -5.47 12.67 -19.69
N GLU A 170 -5.69 13.85 -19.12
CA GLU A 170 -4.62 14.75 -18.66
C GLU A 170 -5.01 15.55 -17.42
N ILE A 171 -4.02 16.07 -16.71
CA ILE A 171 -4.21 17.04 -15.64
C ILE A 171 -4.54 18.42 -16.25
N VAL A 172 -5.43 19.18 -15.59
CA VAL A 172 -5.88 20.51 -16.03
C VAL A 172 -5.26 21.59 -15.16
N GLY A 173 -4.32 22.35 -15.71
CA GLY A 173 -3.63 23.42 -15.00
C GLY A 173 -2.44 22.93 -14.17
N TYR A 174 -2.20 23.58 -13.04
CA TYR A 174 -1.04 23.31 -12.18
C TYR A 174 -1.48 22.86 -10.80
N PRO A 175 -0.75 21.93 -10.14
CA PRO A 175 -1.01 21.54 -8.76
C PRO A 175 -0.97 22.73 -7.80
N LYS A 176 -1.98 22.82 -6.92
CA LYS A 176 -2.07 23.85 -5.88
C LYS A 176 -1.93 23.21 -4.51
N ARG A 177 -1.13 23.80 -3.65
CA ARG A 177 -1.00 23.38 -2.26
C ARG A 177 -2.31 23.64 -1.51
N ILE A 178 -2.87 22.59 -0.91
CA ILE A 178 -4.14 22.64 -0.18
C ILE A 178 -3.99 22.38 1.32
N TRP A 179 -2.94 21.66 1.74
CA TRP A 179 -2.73 21.34 3.15
C TRP A 179 -1.27 21.04 3.50
N ARG A 180 -0.88 21.26 4.76
CA ARG A 180 0.47 21.03 5.25
C ARG A 180 0.55 20.11 6.46
N GLY A 181 -0.55 19.42 6.80
CA GLY A 181 -0.59 18.43 7.87
C GLY A 181 -1.34 18.85 9.12
N GLY A 182 -1.64 17.86 9.93
CA GLY A 182 -2.41 17.96 11.17
C GLY A 182 -1.58 17.94 12.44
N THR A 183 -0.30 17.51 12.37
CA THR A 183 0.62 17.39 13.51
C THR A 183 1.95 18.07 13.25
N ASP A 184 2.83 18.06 14.25
CA ASP A 184 4.22 18.50 14.12
C ASP A 184 5.20 17.35 13.77
N ARG A 185 4.68 16.15 13.48
CA ARG A 185 5.51 14.98 13.14
C ARG A 185 6.22 15.10 11.79
N GLY A 186 5.74 15.97 10.90
CA GLY A 186 6.33 16.22 9.58
C GLY A 186 6.13 15.06 8.60
N CYS A 187 6.82 15.09 7.47
CA CYS A 187 6.76 14.06 6.43
C CYS A 187 5.31 13.71 6.05
N ILE A 188 4.52 14.73 5.70
CA ILE A 188 3.13 14.53 5.26
C ILE A 188 3.12 13.82 3.91
N GLU A 189 2.34 12.73 3.79
CA GLU A 189 2.27 11.88 2.61
C GLU A 189 0.92 11.15 2.53
N ALA A 190 0.71 10.28 1.53
CA ALA A 190 -0.46 9.42 1.39
C ALA A 190 -1.82 10.15 1.50
N PRO A 191 -2.08 11.19 0.71
CA PRO A 191 -3.35 11.91 0.80
C PRO A 191 -4.50 11.10 0.20
N HIS A 192 -5.60 10.97 0.93
CA HIS A 192 -6.89 10.52 0.42
C HIS A 192 -7.95 11.57 0.69
N LEU A 193 -8.62 12.02 -0.39
CA LEU A 193 -9.71 12.98 -0.29
C LEU A 193 -11.06 12.25 -0.38
N THR A 194 -11.99 12.59 0.50
CA THR A 194 -13.34 12.04 0.52
C THR A 194 -14.35 13.14 0.79
N LYS A 195 -15.63 12.89 0.46
CA LYS A 195 -16.73 13.84 0.77
C LYS A 195 -17.78 13.14 1.61
N ARG A 196 -18.18 13.78 2.71
CA ARG A 196 -19.27 13.34 3.57
C ARG A 196 -20.08 14.53 4.05
N GLY A 197 -21.37 14.51 3.75
CA GLY A 197 -22.24 15.66 4.03
C GLY A 197 -21.74 16.94 3.37
N GLU A 198 -21.59 17.99 4.16
CA GLU A 198 -21.10 19.30 3.68
C GLU A 198 -19.56 19.43 3.66
N TYR A 199 -18.82 18.41 4.15
CA TYR A 199 -17.37 18.49 4.30
C TYR A 199 -16.64 17.60 3.29
N TYR A 200 -15.51 18.14 2.82
CA TYR A 200 -14.42 17.41 2.21
C TYR A 200 -13.41 17.07 3.30
N TYR A 201 -13.01 15.81 3.38
CA TYR A 201 -12.03 15.33 4.35
C TYR A 201 -10.76 14.94 3.63
N ILE A 202 -9.62 15.40 4.13
CA ILE A 202 -8.32 14.98 3.68
C ILE A 202 -7.68 14.12 4.78
N MET A 203 -7.37 12.88 4.44
CA MET A 203 -6.65 11.95 5.30
C MET A 203 -5.23 11.83 4.77
N CYS A 204 -4.24 11.86 5.66
CA CYS A 204 -2.83 11.74 5.29
C CYS A 204 -2.06 10.89 6.29
N ALA A 205 -0.87 10.47 5.89
CA ALA A 205 0.14 9.99 6.81
C ALA A 205 1.07 11.12 7.22
N GLU A 206 1.60 11.07 8.43
CA GLU A 206 2.65 11.95 8.93
C GLU A 206 3.66 11.17 9.77
N GLY A 207 4.84 11.74 10.01
CA GLY A 207 5.93 11.14 10.79
C GLY A 207 6.85 10.22 10.00
N GLY A 208 6.62 10.07 8.69
CA GLY A 208 7.32 9.12 7.84
C GLY A 208 7.04 7.67 8.22
N THR A 209 7.49 6.71 7.42
CA THR A 209 7.20 5.27 7.58
C THR A 209 7.94 4.60 8.76
N GLY A 210 8.50 5.39 9.67
CA GLY A 210 9.18 4.94 10.88
C GLY A 210 8.27 4.74 12.09
N TYR A 211 8.84 4.75 13.29
CA TYR A 211 8.10 4.53 14.54
C TYR A 211 7.18 5.71 14.91
N ASN A 212 7.42 6.91 14.36
CA ASN A 212 6.59 8.09 14.56
C ASN A 212 5.40 8.21 13.58
N HIS A 213 5.20 7.19 12.76
CA HIS A 213 4.16 7.16 11.73
C HIS A 213 2.76 7.28 12.32
N CYS A 214 1.87 7.98 11.62
CA CYS A 214 0.48 8.15 12.04
C CYS A 214 -0.44 8.47 10.87
N VAL A 215 -1.74 8.37 11.13
CA VAL A 215 -2.81 8.86 10.24
C VAL A 215 -3.36 10.15 10.82
N THR A 216 -3.45 11.18 9.98
CA THR A 216 -4.01 12.49 10.33
C THR A 216 -5.19 12.85 9.43
N MET A 217 -6.03 13.76 9.89
CA MET A 217 -7.21 14.20 9.15
C MET A 217 -7.39 15.72 9.27
N GLY A 218 -7.83 16.31 8.16
CA GLY A 218 -8.36 17.67 8.07
C GLY A 218 -9.68 17.69 7.33
N ARG A 219 -10.47 18.77 7.44
CA ARG A 219 -11.72 18.96 6.71
C ARG A 219 -11.92 20.39 6.22
N SER A 220 -12.72 20.55 5.19
CA SER A 220 -13.13 21.84 4.63
C SER A 220 -14.51 21.76 3.99
N LYS A 221 -15.23 22.88 3.94
CA LYS A 221 -16.48 22.98 3.14
C LYS A 221 -16.21 23.23 1.65
N ASN A 222 -14.96 23.51 1.29
CA ASN A 222 -14.54 23.72 -0.08
C ASN A 222 -13.44 22.69 -0.43
N VAL A 223 -13.56 22.04 -1.58
CA VAL A 223 -12.59 21.05 -2.05
C VAL A 223 -11.15 21.58 -2.11
N TRP A 224 -10.98 22.87 -2.38
CA TRP A 224 -9.68 23.55 -2.42
C TRP A 224 -9.21 24.08 -1.06
N GLY A 225 -9.98 23.85 0.00
CA GLY A 225 -9.68 24.36 1.33
C GLY A 225 -10.19 25.81 1.58
N PRO A 226 -9.71 26.46 2.64
CA PRO A 226 -8.71 25.96 3.59
C PRO A 226 -9.21 24.78 4.42
N TYR A 227 -8.32 23.83 4.69
CA TYR A 227 -8.61 22.66 5.53
C TYR A 227 -8.28 23.00 6.99
N GLU A 228 -9.24 22.84 7.89
CA GLU A 228 -9.01 22.86 9.33
C GLU A 228 -8.48 21.48 9.78
N LYS A 229 -7.48 21.48 10.63
CA LYS A 229 -6.94 20.25 11.20
C LYS A 229 -7.87 19.69 12.28
N ASP A 230 -7.97 18.39 12.34
CA ASP A 230 -8.61 17.71 13.45
C ASP A 230 -7.89 18.06 14.77
N PRO A 231 -8.61 18.57 15.78
CA PRO A 231 -8.00 18.95 17.05
C PRO A 231 -7.43 17.77 17.87
N LYS A 232 -7.80 16.52 17.49
CA LYS A 232 -7.34 15.30 18.14
C LYS A 232 -6.40 14.46 17.25
N ASN A 233 -5.79 15.06 16.23
CA ASN A 233 -4.75 14.37 15.47
C ASN A 233 -3.58 13.94 16.36
N PRO A 234 -2.95 12.79 16.08
CA PRO A 234 -3.29 11.81 15.04
C PRO A 234 -4.51 10.97 15.38
N ILE A 235 -5.27 10.54 14.36
CA ILE A 235 -6.47 9.70 14.55
C ILE A 235 -6.15 8.21 14.70
N VAL A 236 -5.02 7.74 14.13
CA VAL A 236 -4.46 6.40 14.34
C VAL A 236 -2.94 6.49 14.40
N THR A 237 -2.33 5.83 15.37
CA THR A 237 -0.87 5.77 15.55
C THR A 237 -0.49 4.56 16.41
N SER A 238 0.81 4.26 16.51
CA SER A 238 1.36 3.32 17.50
C SER A 238 1.94 4.02 18.72
N VAL A 239 2.05 5.36 18.69
CA VAL A 239 2.78 6.17 19.69
C VAL A 239 1.84 7.11 20.40
N PRO A 240 1.70 7.03 21.72
CA PRO A 240 0.83 7.93 22.48
C PRO A 240 1.47 9.34 22.56
N GLY A 241 0.73 10.33 22.04
CA GLY A 241 1.14 11.73 22.12
C GLY A 241 2.30 12.12 21.19
N GLU A 242 2.59 13.42 21.14
CA GLU A 242 3.61 14.00 20.26
C GLU A 242 5.04 13.87 20.83
N SER A 243 5.15 13.73 22.16
CA SER A 243 6.42 13.73 22.89
C SER A 243 6.89 12.35 23.34
N TYR A 244 6.24 11.26 22.89
CA TYR A 244 6.69 9.94 23.25
C TYR A 244 8.00 9.63 22.53
N GLU A 245 9.09 9.76 23.25
CA GLU A 245 10.44 9.45 22.78
C GLU A 245 11.09 8.46 23.72
N ARG A 246 11.50 7.30 23.18
CA ARG A 246 12.27 6.36 23.95
C ARG A 246 13.69 6.88 24.13
N GLN A 247 14.11 7.07 25.36
CA GLN A 247 15.51 7.36 25.67
C GLN A 247 16.32 6.07 25.51
N ASP A 248 17.21 6.06 24.55
CA ASP A 248 18.11 4.94 24.29
C ASP A 248 19.54 5.49 24.13
N PRO A 249 20.42 5.26 25.11
CA PRO A 249 21.80 5.76 25.06
C PRO A 249 22.65 5.14 23.96
N ASP A 250 22.25 3.97 23.43
CA ASP A 250 23.02 3.25 22.42
C ASP A 250 22.80 3.75 21.00
N HIS A 251 21.81 4.59 20.77
CA HIS A 251 21.38 5.07 19.44
C HIS A 251 21.07 3.96 18.41
N LEU A 252 21.06 2.71 18.83
CA LEU A 252 20.78 1.54 17.99
C LEU A 252 19.29 1.22 17.94
N LYS A 253 18.51 1.74 18.88
CA LYS A 253 17.08 1.53 18.96
C LYS A 253 16.33 2.76 18.45
N PRO A 254 15.26 2.54 17.70
CA PRO A 254 14.50 3.65 17.13
C PRO A 254 13.87 4.51 18.21
N LYS A 255 13.87 5.82 18.00
CA LYS A 255 12.99 6.74 18.71
C LYS A 255 11.52 6.35 18.49
N TYR A 256 10.66 6.76 19.41
CA TYR A 256 9.20 6.57 19.34
C TYR A 256 8.74 5.10 19.34
N TYR A 257 9.60 4.12 19.62
CA TYR A 257 9.16 2.75 19.84
C TYR A 257 8.29 2.67 21.11
N ASN A 258 7.03 2.20 20.94
CA ASN A 258 6.11 1.96 22.04
C ASN A 258 6.16 0.49 22.47
N PRO A 259 6.75 0.15 23.62
CA PRO A 259 6.85 -1.24 24.08
C PRO A 259 5.50 -1.87 24.43
N ASP A 260 4.47 -1.06 24.67
CA ASP A 260 3.12 -1.53 25.02
C ASP A 260 2.25 -1.84 23.79
N SER A 261 2.74 -1.54 22.57
CA SER A 261 2.04 -1.84 21.33
C SER A 261 2.72 -2.97 20.55
N VAL A 262 1.96 -3.97 20.16
CA VAL A 262 2.42 -5.02 19.23
C VAL A 262 2.54 -4.46 17.81
N LEU A 263 1.57 -3.63 17.40
CA LEU A 263 1.56 -2.99 16.10
C LEU A 263 2.36 -1.69 16.16
N GLN A 264 3.48 -1.66 15.48
CA GLN A 264 4.34 -0.47 15.37
C GLN A 264 4.14 0.22 14.01
N LYS A 265 4.59 1.46 13.89
CA LYS A 265 4.63 2.22 12.64
C LYS A 265 3.26 2.42 11.97
N SER A 266 2.19 2.47 12.75
CA SER A 266 0.82 2.58 12.24
C SER A 266 0.56 3.94 11.61
N GLY A 267 0.32 3.97 10.29
CA GLY A 267 0.08 5.15 9.47
C GLY A 267 -0.31 4.76 8.06
N HIS A 268 -0.36 5.69 7.12
CA HIS A 268 -0.78 5.48 5.74
C HIS A 268 -2.15 4.78 5.67
N GLY A 269 -3.20 5.53 6.05
CA GLY A 269 -4.56 5.00 6.20
C GLY A 269 -5.45 5.25 5.00
N SER A 270 -6.38 4.33 4.78
CA SER A 270 -7.52 4.48 3.87
C SER A 270 -8.74 3.86 4.54
N TYR A 271 -9.95 4.43 4.36
CA TYR A 271 -11.13 3.91 5.04
C TYR A 271 -12.29 3.65 4.10
N VAL A 272 -13.21 2.83 4.59
CA VAL A 272 -14.46 2.50 3.91
C VAL A 272 -15.62 2.60 4.89
N GLU A 273 -16.76 3.12 4.40
CA GLU A 273 -18.03 3.12 5.11
C GLU A 273 -18.93 2.02 4.57
N LEU A 274 -19.47 1.19 5.47
CA LEU A 274 -20.34 0.08 5.15
C LEU A 274 -21.77 0.56 4.93
N PRO A 275 -22.64 -0.21 4.23
CA PRO A 275 -24.06 0.11 4.12
C PRO A 275 -24.77 0.23 5.47
N THR A 276 -24.24 -0.40 6.50
CA THR A 276 -24.74 -0.36 7.89
C THR A 276 -24.35 0.91 8.63
N GLY A 277 -23.51 1.79 8.03
CA GLY A 277 -22.94 2.98 8.66
C GLY A 277 -21.71 2.71 9.53
N GLU A 278 -21.27 1.46 9.65
CA GLU A 278 -20.00 1.14 10.30
C GLU A 278 -18.83 1.61 9.43
N VAL A 279 -17.74 2.03 10.04
CA VAL A 279 -16.56 2.52 9.34
C VAL A 279 -15.35 1.72 9.76
N TYR A 280 -14.55 1.32 8.77
CA TYR A 280 -13.28 0.64 8.98
C TYR A 280 -12.16 1.33 8.23
N LEU A 281 -11.02 1.48 8.90
CA LEU A 281 -9.81 2.09 8.37
C LEU A 281 -8.71 1.04 8.30
N VAL A 282 -8.17 0.80 7.11
CA VAL A 282 -6.96 0.01 6.91
C VAL A 282 -5.73 0.90 6.98
N HIS A 283 -4.63 0.38 7.49
CA HIS A 283 -3.40 1.15 7.61
C HIS A 283 -2.17 0.25 7.58
N LEU A 284 -1.05 0.83 7.21
CA LEU A 284 0.26 0.20 7.30
C LEU A 284 0.62 -0.04 8.77
N CYS A 285 1.26 -1.17 9.06
CA CYS A 285 1.86 -1.45 10.35
C CYS A 285 3.10 -2.33 10.22
N ALA A 286 3.80 -2.55 11.32
CA ALA A 286 4.89 -3.50 11.42
C ALA A 286 4.91 -4.18 12.79
N ARG A 287 5.43 -5.42 12.83
CA ARG A 287 5.63 -6.18 14.07
C ARG A 287 7.12 -6.53 14.22
N PRO A 288 7.89 -5.68 14.87
CA PRO A 288 9.33 -5.91 15.03
C PRO A 288 9.62 -7.07 15.97
N PHE A 289 10.72 -7.76 15.75
CA PHE A 289 11.33 -8.63 16.76
C PHE A 289 11.79 -7.81 17.97
N VAL A 290 11.53 -8.34 19.15
CA VAL A 290 11.99 -7.75 20.41
C VAL A 290 13.05 -8.68 21.01
N PRO A 291 14.21 -8.17 21.43
CA PRO A 291 14.57 -6.77 21.65
C PRO A 291 15.23 -6.05 20.45
N GLU A 292 15.54 -6.72 19.35
CA GLU A 292 16.36 -6.21 18.24
C GLU A 292 15.64 -5.12 17.43
N LEU A 293 14.32 -5.05 17.49
CA LEU A 293 13.45 -4.10 16.78
C LEU A 293 13.61 -4.14 15.24
N ARG A 294 13.84 -5.34 14.68
CA ARG A 294 13.93 -5.61 13.25
C ARG A 294 12.58 -6.08 12.71
N CYS A 295 12.12 -5.47 11.62
CA CYS A 295 10.88 -5.82 10.95
C CYS A 295 11.20 -6.68 9.73
N THR A 296 11.27 -8.00 9.89
CA THR A 296 11.67 -8.94 8.81
C THR A 296 10.51 -9.30 7.87
N LEU A 297 9.26 -9.10 8.30
CA LEU A 297 8.09 -9.31 7.44
C LEU A 297 7.78 -8.08 6.56
N GLY A 298 8.51 -6.98 6.76
CA GLY A 298 8.30 -5.72 6.08
C GLY A 298 7.16 -4.91 6.69
N ARG A 299 6.43 -4.19 5.84
CA ARG A 299 5.23 -3.43 6.17
C ARG A 299 4.02 -4.31 5.93
N GLU A 300 3.24 -4.52 6.97
CA GLU A 300 2.02 -5.32 6.94
C GLU A 300 0.80 -4.40 6.92
N THR A 301 -0.40 -4.93 6.66
CA THR A 301 -1.66 -4.18 6.69
C THR A 301 -2.53 -4.61 7.86
N ALA A 302 -2.99 -3.64 8.64
CA ALA A 302 -3.93 -3.79 9.73
C ALA A 302 -5.23 -3.01 9.47
N ILE A 303 -6.26 -3.29 10.27
CA ILE A 303 -7.58 -2.64 10.20
C ILE A 303 -8.00 -2.15 11.58
N GLN A 304 -8.70 -1.00 11.64
CA GLN A 304 -9.29 -0.46 12.87
C GLN A 304 -10.76 -0.14 12.65
N LYS A 305 -11.58 -0.38 13.67
CA LYS A 305 -12.97 0.05 13.67
C LYS A 305 -13.03 1.53 14.05
N MET A 306 -13.70 2.32 13.21
CA MET A 306 -13.83 3.76 13.38
C MET A 306 -15.30 4.13 13.60
N MET A 307 -15.52 5.38 14.02
CA MET A 307 -16.85 5.97 14.12
C MET A 307 -16.80 7.47 13.80
N TRP A 308 -17.83 7.97 13.17
CA TRP A 308 -18.05 9.41 13.06
C TRP A 308 -18.65 9.93 14.35
N THR A 309 -18.03 10.98 14.89
CA THR A 309 -18.52 11.65 16.11
C THR A 309 -19.57 12.72 15.77
N GLU A 310 -20.29 13.22 16.77
CA GLU A 310 -21.32 14.25 16.59
C GLU A 310 -20.76 15.56 16.01
N ASP A 311 -19.49 15.87 16.29
CA ASP A 311 -18.78 17.02 15.74
C ASP A 311 -18.19 16.76 14.34
N ASN A 312 -18.60 15.66 13.69
CA ASN A 312 -18.21 15.26 12.33
C ASN A 312 -16.69 15.05 12.16
N TRP A 313 -16.04 14.38 13.11
CA TRP A 313 -14.69 13.86 12.97
C TRP A 313 -14.66 12.34 13.04
N LEU A 314 -13.73 11.74 12.32
CA LEU A 314 -13.51 10.30 12.36
C LEU A 314 -12.60 9.93 13.54
N ARG A 315 -13.00 8.93 14.34
CA ARG A 315 -12.27 8.46 15.51
C ARG A 315 -12.25 6.95 15.56
N MET A 316 -11.25 6.38 16.23
CA MET A 316 -11.35 4.97 16.61
C MET A 316 -12.56 4.76 17.52
N ALA A 317 -13.30 3.66 17.28
CA ALA A 317 -14.57 3.39 17.96
C ALA A 317 -14.42 3.19 19.48
N ASP A 318 -13.22 2.87 19.97
CA ASP A 318 -12.90 2.74 21.39
C ASP A 318 -12.51 4.06 22.07
N GLY A 319 -12.51 5.17 21.32
CA GLY A 319 -12.13 6.51 21.80
C GLY A 319 -10.63 6.74 21.95
N SER A 320 -9.78 5.74 21.66
CA SER A 320 -8.32 5.89 21.64
C SER A 320 -7.86 6.35 20.24
N ASN A 321 -6.54 6.48 20.07
CA ASN A 321 -5.88 6.63 18.77
C ASN A 321 -4.76 5.60 18.56
N LEU A 322 -4.62 4.65 19.48
CA LEU A 322 -3.59 3.61 19.43
C LEU A 322 -4.10 2.37 18.70
N ALA A 323 -3.43 2.01 17.61
CA ALA A 323 -3.79 0.85 16.80
C ALA A 323 -3.87 -0.45 17.62
N LYS A 324 -4.95 -1.20 17.45
CA LYS A 324 -5.27 -2.41 18.22
C LYS A 324 -4.92 -3.68 17.47
N LEU A 325 -4.43 -4.67 18.19
CA LEU A 325 -4.18 -6.02 17.67
C LEU A 325 -5.51 -6.77 17.38
N GLU A 326 -6.53 -6.51 18.19
CA GLU A 326 -7.86 -7.10 18.04
C GLU A 326 -8.92 -6.02 17.91
N VAL A 327 -9.77 -6.15 16.89
CA VAL A 327 -10.78 -5.16 16.50
C VAL A 327 -12.13 -5.85 16.38
N PRO A 328 -13.24 -5.27 16.89
CA PRO A 328 -14.57 -5.83 16.71
C PRO A 328 -14.89 -6.07 15.23
N GLU A 329 -15.44 -7.27 14.93
CA GLU A 329 -15.95 -7.60 13.60
C GLU A 329 -17.07 -6.64 13.18
N SER A 330 -17.27 -6.54 11.87
CA SER A 330 -18.40 -5.84 11.28
C SER A 330 -19.71 -6.63 11.48
N SER A 331 -20.82 -5.98 11.23
CA SER A 331 -22.15 -6.64 11.17
C SER A 331 -22.38 -7.40 9.85
N LEU A 332 -21.41 -7.40 8.95
CA LEU A 332 -21.49 -8.14 7.68
C LEU A 332 -21.52 -9.65 7.95
N PRO A 333 -22.22 -10.43 7.11
CA PRO A 333 -22.17 -11.89 7.18
C PRO A 333 -20.74 -12.39 6.98
N GLU A 334 -20.37 -13.44 7.73
CA GLU A 334 -19.06 -14.08 7.54
C GLU A 334 -18.95 -14.67 6.13
N TYR A 335 -17.84 -14.36 5.46
CA TYR A 335 -17.54 -14.81 4.11
C TYR A 335 -16.17 -15.50 4.08
N PRO A 336 -16.11 -16.82 4.34
CA PRO A 336 -14.86 -17.56 4.27
C PRO A 336 -14.26 -17.52 2.87
N VAL A 337 -12.96 -17.32 2.78
CA VAL A 337 -12.21 -17.32 1.53
C VAL A 337 -11.19 -18.44 1.50
N GLU A 338 -10.81 -18.88 0.30
CA GLU A 338 -9.75 -19.84 0.13
C GLU A 338 -8.41 -19.20 0.44
N LYS A 339 -7.64 -19.85 1.30
CA LYS A 339 -6.29 -19.37 1.64
C LYS A 339 -5.29 -19.79 0.57
N THR A 340 -4.31 -18.93 0.34
CA THR A 340 -3.15 -19.30 -0.48
C THR A 340 -2.54 -20.58 0.07
N PRO A 341 -2.32 -21.62 -0.77
CA PRO A 341 -1.85 -22.91 -0.32
C PRO A 341 -0.43 -22.82 0.24
N ASP A 342 -0.15 -23.54 1.33
CA ASP A 342 1.18 -23.63 1.92
C ASP A 342 2.13 -24.51 1.08
N PHE A 343 1.57 -25.43 0.32
CA PHE A 343 2.28 -26.36 -0.55
C PHE A 343 1.79 -26.22 -2.00
N ASP A 344 2.72 -26.25 -2.95
CA ASP A 344 2.45 -26.29 -4.38
C ASP A 344 3.25 -27.43 -5.00
N ASP A 345 2.55 -28.38 -5.59
CA ASP A 345 3.10 -29.53 -6.28
C ASP A 345 3.39 -29.26 -7.76
N PHE A 346 3.03 -28.09 -8.26
CA PHE A 346 3.17 -27.67 -9.65
C PHE A 346 2.48 -28.62 -10.64
N ASP A 347 1.36 -29.22 -10.24
CA ASP A 347 0.54 -30.09 -11.08
C ASP A 347 -0.48 -29.31 -11.94
N GLY A 348 -0.67 -28.03 -11.67
CA GLY A 348 -1.53 -27.13 -12.42
C GLY A 348 -0.98 -26.76 -13.80
N ASP A 349 -1.86 -26.18 -14.64
CA ASP A 349 -1.50 -25.72 -15.99
C ASP A 349 -0.90 -24.31 -15.99
N GLU A 350 -1.01 -23.58 -14.89
CA GLU A 350 -0.52 -22.22 -14.72
C GLU A 350 0.17 -22.04 -13.38
N LEU A 351 1.11 -21.10 -13.34
CA LEU A 351 1.78 -20.70 -12.11
C LEU A 351 0.78 -19.95 -11.21
N GLY A 352 0.74 -20.31 -9.93
CA GLY A 352 -0.14 -19.64 -8.96
C GLY A 352 0.07 -18.13 -8.91
N ASN A 353 -1.01 -17.35 -8.73
CA ASN A 353 -0.97 -15.89 -8.71
C ASN A 353 -0.23 -15.30 -7.50
N PHE A 354 0.17 -16.14 -6.54
CA PHE A 354 0.93 -15.80 -5.34
C PHE A 354 2.45 -15.88 -5.53
N TYR A 355 2.92 -16.15 -6.76
CA TYR A 355 4.33 -16.09 -7.10
C TYR A 355 4.73 -14.76 -7.69
N TYR A 356 5.87 -14.28 -7.25
CA TYR A 356 6.43 -12.99 -7.63
C TYR A 356 7.86 -13.13 -8.15
N SER A 357 8.29 -12.16 -8.95
CA SER A 357 9.67 -12.00 -9.39
C SER A 357 10.08 -10.54 -9.41
N PRO A 358 11.33 -10.20 -9.09
CA PRO A 358 11.77 -8.81 -9.20
C PRO A 358 11.88 -8.39 -10.67
N ARG A 359 11.24 -7.26 -11.03
CA ARG A 359 11.35 -6.48 -12.27
C ARG A 359 10.82 -7.15 -13.55
N ILE A 360 10.54 -8.43 -13.54
CA ILE A 360 9.97 -9.16 -14.68
C ILE A 360 8.88 -10.12 -14.20
N MET A 361 7.97 -10.46 -15.09
CA MET A 361 6.95 -11.46 -14.80
C MET A 361 7.57 -12.84 -14.60
N PRO A 362 7.14 -13.62 -13.58
CA PRO A 362 7.65 -14.99 -13.35
C PRO A 362 7.54 -15.90 -14.58
N GLN A 363 6.50 -15.76 -15.39
CA GLN A 363 6.23 -16.55 -16.60
C GLN A 363 7.32 -16.36 -17.69
N ARG A 364 8.16 -15.32 -17.59
CA ARG A 364 9.28 -15.13 -18.52
C ARG A 364 10.37 -16.22 -18.38
N PHE A 365 10.45 -16.87 -17.22
CA PHE A 365 11.49 -17.86 -16.94
C PHE A 365 11.01 -19.13 -16.21
N ALA A 366 9.82 -19.11 -15.62
CA ALA A 366 9.21 -20.21 -14.88
C ALA A 366 8.10 -20.87 -15.70
N ASP A 367 8.19 -22.19 -15.91
CA ASP A 367 7.28 -22.97 -16.74
C ASP A 367 6.85 -24.25 -16.00
N VAL A 368 5.57 -24.35 -15.66
CA VAL A 368 4.96 -25.52 -15.01
C VAL A 368 4.51 -26.59 -16.03
N LYS A 369 4.36 -26.22 -17.31
CA LYS A 369 3.94 -27.14 -18.38
C LYS A 369 5.08 -28.00 -18.90
N ALA A 370 6.32 -27.57 -18.69
CA ALA A 370 7.49 -28.26 -19.18
C ALA A 370 7.64 -29.68 -18.61
N ARG A 371 7.16 -29.89 -17.35
CA ARG A 371 7.13 -31.21 -16.69
C ARG A 371 6.15 -31.16 -15.53
N LYS A 372 5.09 -31.95 -15.58
CA LYS A 372 4.08 -32.04 -14.52
C LYS A 372 4.71 -32.40 -13.17
N GLY A 373 4.28 -31.75 -12.10
CA GLY A 373 4.82 -31.89 -10.75
C GLY A 373 6.13 -31.13 -10.51
N TYR A 374 6.54 -30.27 -11.45
CA TYR A 374 7.74 -29.45 -11.34
C TYR A 374 7.54 -28.08 -11.98
N VAL A 375 8.14 -27.08 -11.39
CA VAL A 375 8.39 -25.81 -12.08
C VAL A 375 9.79 -25.85 -12.71
N ARG A 376 9.88 -25.62 -14.01
CA ARG A 376 11.17 -25.45 -14.69
C ARG A 376 11.56 -23.98 -14.64
N ILE A 377 12.67 -23.67 -13.99
CA ILE A 377 13.22 -22.32 -13.91
C ILE A 377 14.41 -22.24 -14.86
N ARG A 378 14.32 -21.36 -15.86
CA ARG A 378 15.43 -21.05 -16.76
C ARG A 378 16.36 -20.05 -16.08
N GLY A 379 17.63 -20.38 -15.92
CA GLY A 379 18.66 -19.47 -15.44
C GLY A 379 18.84 -18.28 -16.40
N GLN A 380 19.09 -17.12 -15.82
CA GLN A 380 19.33 -15.87 -16.56
C GLN A 380 20.56 -15.16 -15.96
N GLU A 381 20.44 -13.88 -15.65
CA GLU A 381 21.52 -13.06 -15.11
C GLU A 381 21.81 -13.37 -13.64
N SER A 382 22.90 -12.82 -13.14
CA SER A 382 23.29 -12.92 -11.73
C SER A 382 22.17 -12.44 -10.79
N ARG A 383 22.07 -13.07 -9.61
CA ARG A 383 21.09 -12.72 -8.57
C ARG A 383 21.11 -11.25 -8.15
N THR A 384 22.20 -10.55 -8.40
CA THR A 384 22.37 -9.13 -8.09
C THR A 384 22.05 -8.22 -9.28
N SER A 385 21.69 -8.77 -10.42
CA SER A 385 21.26 -7.98 -11.58
C SER A 385 19.98 -7.20 -11.30
N LEU A 386 19.90 -6.03 -11.87
CA LEU A 386 18.72 -5.18 -11.87
C LEU A 386 17.84 -5.36 -13.13
N ASN A 387 18.11 -6.38 -13.94
CA ASN A 387 17.35 -6.61 -15.18
C ASN A 387 16.57 -7.93 -15.11
N LYS A 388 17.17 -9.04 -15.53
CA LYS A 388 16.50 -10.33 -15.69
C LYS A 388 17.06 -11.36 -14.71
N VAL A 389 16.45 -11.43 -13.55
CA VAL A 389 16.83 -12.39 -12.50
C VAL A 389 15.77 -13.47 -12.38
N SER A 390 16.16 -14.74 -12.41
CA SER A 390 15.24 -15.86 -12.24
C SER A 390 15.03 -16.16 -10.75
N ILE A 391 14.28 -15.31 -10.09
CA ILE A 391 13.83 -15.48 -8.70
C ILE A 391 12.33 -15.70 -8.70
N LEU A 392 11.89 -16.91 -8.36
CA LEU A 392 10.49 -17.24 -8.11
C LEU A 392 10.25 -17.16 -6.60
N ALA A 393 9.51 -16.18 -6.16
CA ALA A 393 9.35 -15.85 -4.75
C ALA A 393 7.91 -15.91 -4.27
N ARG A 394 7.74 -16.15 -2.98
CA ARG A 394 6.47 -15.98 -2.23
C ARG A 394 6.70 -15.04 -1.07
N LYS A 395 5.66 -14.31 -0.68
CA LYS A 395 5.72 -13.44 0.51
C LYS A 395 5.92 -14.28 1.76
N LEU A 396 6.85 -13.86 2.62
CA LEU A 396 7.00 -14.41 3.97
C LEU A 396 5.93 -13.79 4.87
N THR A 397 5.04 -14.62 5.41
CA THR A 397 3.88 -14.17 6.21
C THR A 397 4.02 -14.47 7.71
N SER A 398 5.09 -15.18 8.09
CA SER A 398 5.40 -15.54 9.48
C SER A 398 6.88 -15.33 9.75
N VAL A 399 7.20 -14.92 10.97
CA VAL A 399 8.59 -14.81 11.47
C VAL A 399 9.26 -16.18 11.61
N TYR A 400 8.49 -17.23 11.76
CA TYR A 400 8.96 -18.60 11.76
C TYR A 400 8.46 -19.30 10.50
N ALA A 401 9.38 -19.67 9.62
CA ALA A 401 9.07 -20.36 8.38
C ALA A 401 10.03 -21.52 8.15
N ARG A 402 9.52 -22.60 7.59
CA ARG A 402 10.31 -23.70 7.02
C ARG A 402 9.96 -23.80 5.56
N ILE A 403 10.95 -23.70 4.69
CA ILE A 403 10.79 -23.84 3.25
C ILE A 403 11.53 -25.08 2.82
N THR A 404 10.85 -25.96 2.09
CA THR A 404 11.42 -27.20 1.58
C THR A 404 11.10 -27.32 0.10
N THR A 405 12.08 -27.67 -0.71
CA THR A 405 11.91 -27.97 -2.13
C THR A 405 12.78 -29.16 -2.54
N LYS A 406 12.35 -29.87 -3.57
CA LYS A 406 13.17 -30.87 -4.28
C LYS A 406 13.64 -30.21 -5.57
N MET A 407 14.93 -30.26 -5.83
CA MET A 407 15.54 -29.61 -6.98
C MET A 407 16.38 -30.62 -7.79
N GLU A 408 16.24 -30.53 -9.10
CA GLU A 408 17.16 -31.17 -10.05
C GLU A 408 17.98 -30.06 -10.71
N PHE A 409 19.30 -30.13 -10.61
CA PHE A 409 20.18 -29.09 -11.12
C PHE A 409 21.51 -29.71 -11.57
N VAL A 410 21.87 -29.45 -12.82
CA VAL A 410 23.14 -29.95 -13.41
C VAL A 410 23.91 -28.74 -13.94
N PRO A 411 24.85 -28.18 -13.18
CA PRO A 411 25.66 -27.04 -13.64
C PRO A 411 26.66 -27.46 -14.71
N GLU A 412 26.83 -26.65 -15.74
CA GLU A 412 27.85 -26.87 -16.78
C GLU A 412 29.15 -26.12 -16.43
N VAL A 413 29.04 -25.02 -15.70
CA VAL A 413 30.19 -24.20 -15.27
C VAL A 413 30.00 -23.78 -13.82
N HIS A 414 31.08 -23.37 -13.15
CA HIS A 414 31.08 -23.01 -11.74
C HIS A 414 30.24 -21.75 -11.41
N GLN A 415 29.94 -20.90 -12.39
CA GLN A 415 29.06 -19.73 -12.21
C GLN A 415 27.57 -20.11 -12.19
N HIS A 416 27.19 -21.28 -12.70
CA HIS A 416 25.80 -21.71 -12.62
C HIS A 416 25.43 -22.04 -11.16
N SER A 417 24.40 -21.42 -10.67
CA SER A 417 23.91 -21.63 -9.31
C SER A 417 22.37 -21.68 -9.26
N ALA A 418 21.85 -22.55 -8.40
CA ALA A 418 20.43 -22.63 -8.08
C ALA A 418 20.27 -23.02 -6.61
N GLY A 419 19.17 -22.58 -5.98
CA GLY A 419 18.91 -22.89 -4.58
C GLY A 419 17.78 -22.05 -3.99
N LEU A 420 17.59 -22.19 -2.69
CA LEU A 420 16.69 -21.33 -1.90
C LEU A 420 17.40 -20.04 -1.50
N ILE A 421 16.65 -18.95 -1.49
CA ILE A 421 17.14 -17.63 -1.09
C ILE A 421 16.11 -16.93 -0.19
N LEU A 422 16.59 -16.20 0.81
CA LEU A 422 15.84 -15.13 1.48
C LEU A 422 16.28 -13.82 0.83
N TYR A 423 15.31 -13.10 0.29
CA TYR A 423 15.53 -11.86 -0.46
C TYR A 423 15.02 -10.65 0.33
#